data_92948b6660d1c6d27a3cb4f44cde7f47
#
_entry.id   92948b6660d1c6d27a3cb4f44cde7f47
#
_cell.length_a   1.000
_cell.length_b   1.000
_cell.length_c   1.000
_cell.angle_alpha   90.00
_cell.angle_beta   90.00
_cell.angle_gamma   90.00
#
_symmetry.space_group_name_H-M   'P 1'
#
loop_
_entity.id
_entity.type
_entity.pdbx_description
1 polymer ?
#
loop_
_entity_poly.entity_id
_entity_poly.type
_entity_poly.pdbx_seq_one_letter_code
_entity_poly.pdbx_strand_id
1 'polypeptide(L)'
;MKSALLPRLLCVACMALASILAQAAPPPDNVDVHYKDPQHFTEAMRSSGPHLIDTTAYLKPLKDYIAQRASRILAPGQRLDIEVTDLARAGEYEPWRGPDFDDVRIIKDIYPPRIDLDFTLYGADGKVLRGGSRKLRDLAFLNDISVPDQDPLRYEKSLINDWLRKGAGKL
;
A
#
# COMPACT_ATOMS: atom_id res chain seq x y z
N MET A 1 -54.62 -45.02 37.05
CA MET A 1 -54.42 -44.38 35.73
C MET A 1 -53.38 -43.30 35.94
N LYS A 2 -52.14 -43.53 35.47
CA LYS A 2 -50.96 -42.69 35.77
C LYS A 2 -50.55 -41.94 34.50
N SER A 3 -50.70 -40.64 34.50
CA SER A 3 -50.26 -39.76 33.40
C SER A 3 -48.78 -39.43 33.59
N ALA A 4 -47.96 -39.82 32.61
CA ALA A 4 -46.55 -39.50 32.58
C ALA A 4 -46.34 -38.16 31.83
N LEU A 5 -45.77 -37.16 32.52
CA LEU A 5 -45.28 -35.90 31.93
C LEU A 5 -43.87 -36.13 31.41
N LEU A 6 -43.68 -35.93 30.09
CA LEU A 6 -42.36 -35.82 29.47
C LEU A 6 -41.83 -34.37 29.62
N PRO A 7 -40.58 -34.16 30.10
CA PRO A 7 -39.94 -32.85 30.01
C PRO A 7 -39.32 -32.63 28.62
N ARG A 8 -39.71 -31.56 27.97
CA ARG A 8 -39.09 -31.07 26.75
C ARG A 8 -37.71 -30.49 27.09
N LEU A 9 -36.66 -31.19 26.66
CA LEU A 9 -35.30 -30.66 26.69
C LEU A 9 -35.14 -29.62 25.57
N LEU A 10 -34.96 -28.34 25.93
CA LEU A 10 -34.68 -27.26 25.06
C LEU A 10 -33.15 -27.22 24.85
N CYS A 11 -32.66 -27.79 23.73
CA CYS A 11 -31.26 -27.61 23.30
C CYS A 11 -31.07 -26.22 22.75
N VAL A 12 -30.51 -25.32 23.55
CA VAL A 12 -30.00 -24.03 23.10
C VAL A 12 -28.62 -24.28 22.51
N ALA A 13 -28.56 -24.38 21.19
CA ALA A 13 -27.29 -24.39 20.45
C ALA A 13 -26.68 -22.96 20.47
N CYS A 14 -25.70 -22.72 21.33
CA CYS A 14 -24.86 -21.53 21.27
C CYS A 14 -23.98 -21.60 20.01
N MET A 15 -24.39 -20.92 18.93
CA MET A 15 -23.51 -20.63 17.83
C MET A 15 -22.51 -19.55 18.28
N ALA A 16 -21.32 -19.97 18.68
CA ALA A 16 -20.18 -19.07 18.84
C ALA A 16 -19.73 -18.62 17.45
N LEU A 17 -20.12 -17.40 17.02
CA LEU A 17 -19.51 -16.73 15.88
C LEU A 17 -18.06 -16.38 16.27
N ALA A 18 -17.13 -17.22 15.85
CA ALA A 18 -15.72 -16.87 15.87
C ALA A 18 -15.49 -15.79 14.82
N SER A 19 -15.43 -14.53 15.25
CA SER A 19 -14.97 -13.41 14.42
C SER A 19 -13.49 -13.64 14.11
N ILE A 20 -13.19 -14.16 12.92
CA ILE A 20 -11.84 -14.26 12.40
C ILE A 20 -11.42 -12.80 12.09
N LEU A 21 -10.70 -12.20 13.02
CA LEU A 21 -9.97 -10.97 12.76
C LEU A 21 -8.96 -11.30 11.66
N ALA A 22 -9.19 -10.76 10.46
CA ALA A 22 -8.24 -10.83 9.37
C ALA A 22 -6.99 -10.02 9.77
N GLN A 23 -6.04 -10.69 10.41
CA GLN A 23 -4.71 -10.10 10.65
C GLN A 23 -4.01 -10.01 9.31
N ALA A 24 -3.52 -8.80 8.98
CA ALA A 24 -2.64 -8.64 7.84
C ALA A 24 -1.45 -9.60 8.00
N ALA A 25 -1.16 -10.38 6.95
CA ALA A 25 0.00 -11.27 6.97
C ALA A 25 1.27 -10.46 7.21
N PRO A 26 2.24 -10.98 7.98
CA PRO A 26 3.50 -10.29 8.18
C PRO A 26 4.18 -10.03 6.82
N PRO A 27 4.96 -8.94 6.69
CA PRO A 27 5.70 -8.66 5.47
C PRO A 27 6.63 -9.84 5.13
N PRO A 28 6.79 -10.18 3.85
CA PRO A 28 7.64 -11.29 3.43
C PRO A 28 9.11 -11.00 3.67
N ASP A 29 9.87 -11.97 4.16
CA ASP A 29 11.29 -11.83 4.53
C ASP A 29 12.24 -11.63 3.33
N ASN A 30 11.75 -11.84 2.11
CA ASN A 30 12.55 -11.76 0.88
C ASN A 30 12.47 -10.39 0.18
N VAL A 31 11.76 -9.44 0.74
CA VAL A 31 11.69 -8.07 0.22
C VAL A 31 11.89 -7.08 1.36
N ASP A 32 12.90 -6.24 1.22
CA ASP A 32 13.14 -5.13 2.14
C ASP A 32 12.79 -3.80 1.46
N VAL A 33 12.02 -2.97 2.16
CA VAL A 33 11.58 -1.67 1.65
C VAL A 33 11.97 -0.60 2.65
N HIS A 34 12.73 0.37 2.20
CA HIS A 34 13.18 1.50 3.01
C HIS A 34 12.66 2.82 2.43
N TYR A 35 12.55 3.81 3.28
CA TYR A 35 12.27 5.20 2.93
C TYR A 35 13.50 6.04 3.21
N LYS A 36 14.04 6.68 2.18
CA LYS A 36 15.18 7.58 2.32
C LYS A 36 14.67 8.97 2.67
N ASP A 37 14.86 9.36 3.92
CA ASP A 37 14.51 10.71 4.40
C ASP A 37 13.06 11.13 4.11
N PRO A 38 12.06 10.41 4.64
CA PRO A 38 10.65 10.63 4.29
C PRO A 38 10.13 12.02 4.69
N GLN A 39 10.83 12.75 5.56
CA GLN A 39 10.50 14.11 5.95
C GLN A 39 10.71 15.13 4.82
N HIS A 40 11.58 14.81 3.86
CA HIS A 40 11.87 15.62 2.69
C HIS A 40 11.20 15.13 1.40
N PHE A 41 10.35 14.13 1.49
CA PHE A 41 9.55 13.73 0.33
C PHE A 41 8.67 14.87 -0.16
N THR A 42 8.44 14.91 -1.47
CA THR A 42 7.54 15.89 -2.08
C THR A 42 6.18 15.94 -1.37
N GLU A 43 5.66 14.78 -0.96
CA GLU A 43 4.41 14.69 -0.19
C GLU A 43 4.50 15.40 1.16
N ALA A 44 5.57 15.18 1.91
CA ALA A 44 5.77 15.80 3.22
C ALA A 44 5.91 17.33 3.10
N MET A 45 6.63 17.80 2.06
CA MET A 45 6.81 19.23 1.81
C MET A 45 5.50 19.93 1.42
N ARG A 46 4.61 19.25 0.70
CA ARG A 46 3.27 19.76 0.34
C ARG A 46 2.31 19.80 1.50
N SER A 47 2.47 18.87 2.43
CA SER A 47 1.64 18.75 3.64
C SER A 47 2.14 19.66 4.78
N SER A 48 3.16 20.50 4.56
CA SER A 48 3.78 21.39 5.56
C SER A 48 2.94 22.64 5.82
N GLY A 49 1.70 22.46 6.27
CA GLY A 49 0.80 23.53 6.71
C GLY A 49 0.50 23.41 8.21
N PRO A 50 -0.38 24.24 8.77
CA PRO A 50 -0.84 24.12 10.15
C PRO A 50 -1.53 22.77 10.44
N HIS A 51 -1.84 22.01 9.42
CA HIS A 51 -2.40 20.67 9.47
C HIS A 51 -1.33 19.66 9.06
N LEU A 52 -0.46 19.29 10.01
CA LEU A 52 0.50 18.21 9.87
C LEU A 52 -0.26 16.90 9.64
N ILE A 53 -0.42 16.53 8.38
CA ILE A 53 -0.89 15.19 8.06
C ILE A 53 0.17 14.22 8.59
N ASP A 54 -0.27 13.30 9.41
CA ASP A 54 0.59 12.22 9.89
C ASP A 54 1.15 11.45 8.68
N THR A 55 2.38 11.81 8.28
CA THR A 55 3.07 11.19 7.16
C THR A 55 3.29 9.70 7.40
N THR A 56 3.21 9.25 8.65
CA THR A 56 3.33 7.83 9.00
C THR A 56 2.08 7.03 8.61
N ALA A 57 0.92 7.69 8.53
CA ALA A 57 -0.36 7.04 8.25
C ALA A 57 -0.39 6.33 6.87
N TYR A 58 0.33 6.85 5.87
CA TYR A 58 0.38 6.24 4.54
C TYR A 58 1.69 5.48 4.25
N LEU A 59 2.79 5.79 4.93
CA LEU A 59 4.09 5.17 4.65
C LEU A 59 4.09 3.68 4.98
N LYS A 60 3.61 3.30 6.16
CA LYS A 60 3.56 1.88 6.56
C LYS A 60 2.65 1.04 5.65
N PRO A 61 1.40 1.42 5.38
CA PRO A 61 0.54 0.66 4.46
C PRO A 61 1.12 0.54 3.04
N LEU A 62 1.80 1.58 2.54
CA LEU A 62 2.44 1.53 1.23
C LEU A 62 3.66 0.60 1.23
N LYS A 63 4.52 0.67 2.26
CA LYS A 63 5.65 -0.25 2.47
C LYS A 63 5.20 -1.70 2.45
N ASP A 64 4.20 -2.03 3.27
CA ASP A 64 3.66 -3.38 3.39
C ASP A 64 3.10 -3.87 2.04
N TYR A 65 2.40 -3.00 1.32
CA TYR A 65 1.87 -3.30 -0.01
C TYR A 65 2.98 -3.59 -1.03
N ILE A 66 4.02 -2.73 -1.09
CA ILE A 66 5.18 -2.93 -1.98
C ILE A 66 5.83 -4.28 -1.69
N ALA A 67 6.11 -4.58 -0.42
CA ALA A 67 6.75 -5.82 -0.02
C ALA A 67 5.94 -7.05 -0.44
N GLN A 68 4.62 -7.05 -0.16
CA GLN A 68 3.73 -8.15 -0.53
C GLN A 68 3.61 -8.34 -2.05
N ARG A 69 3.55 -7.25 -2.82
CA ARG A 69 3.44 -7.33 -4.28
C ARG A 69 4.75 -7.77 -4.92
N ALA A 70 5.86 -7.21 -4.47
CA ALA A 70 7.19 -7.55 -4.96
C ALA A 70 7.57 -9.00 -4.68
N SER A 71 7.25 -9.53 -3.49
CA SER A 71 7.51 -10.93 -3.14
C SER A 71 6.89 -11.93 -4.13
N ARG A 72 5.72 -11.61 -4.71
CA ARG A 72 5.01 -12.50 -5.63
C ARG A 72 5.68 -12.67 -6.99
N ILE A 73 6.57 -11.76 -7.36
CA ILE A 73 7.28 -11.82 -8.65
C ILE A 73 8.68 -12.40 -8.55
N LEU A 74 9.17 -12.63 -7.33
CA LEU A 74 10.50 -13.18 -7.09
C LEU A 74 10.50 -14.71 -7.25
N ALA A 75 11.56 -15.23 -7.85
CA ALA A 75 11.81 -16.66 -7.86
C ALA A 75 12.30 -17.15 -6.48
N PRO A 76 12.17 -18.46 -6.18
CA PRO A 76 12.68 -19.01 -4.92
C PRO A 76 14.15 -18.64 -4.66
N GLY A 77 14.43 -18.16 -3.46
CA GLY A 77 15.77 -17.74 -3.03
C GLY A 77 16.19 -16.35 -3.49
N GLN A 78 15.44 -15.68 -4.36
CA GLN A 78 15.72 -14.29 -4.72
C GLN A 78 15.30 -13.33 -3.58
N ARG A 79 16.04 -12.22 -3.46
CA ARG A 79 15.77 -11.12 -2.53
C ARG A 79 15.75 -9.80 -3.29
N LEU A 80 14.86 -8.90 -2.88
CA LEU A 80 14.73 -7.56 -3.47
C LEU A 80 14.82 -6.50 -2.38
N ASP A 81 15.77 -5.58 -2.54
CA ASP A 81 15.87 -4.37 -1.72
C ASP A 81 15.32 -3.19 -2.54
N ILE A 82 14.49 -2.36 -1.90
CA ILE A 82 13.85 -1.18 -2.49
C ILE A 82 14.06 0.01 -1.55
N GLU A 83 14.69 1.06 -2.03
CA GLU A 83 14.79 2.34 -1.33
C GLU A 83 13.91 3.37 -2.05
N VAL A 84 12.81 3.78 -1.45
CA VAL A 84 11.98 4.89 -1.96
C VAL A 84 12.66 6.20 -1.63
N THR A 85 13.00 6.97 -2.66
CA THR A 85 13.77 8.20 -2.56
C THR A 85 12.91 9.47 -2.65
N ASP A 86 11.72 9.39 -3.25
CA ASP A 86 10.69 10.44 -3.22
C ASP A 86 9.29 9.84 -3.40
N LEU A 87 8.32 10.50 -2.83
CA LEU A 87 6.90 10.17 -2.93
C LEU A 87 6.08 11.44 -3.03
N ALA A 88 5.16 11.47 -3.99
CA ALA A 88 4.06 12.43 -4.06
C ALA A 88 2.77 11.67 -4.35
N ARG A 89 1.81 11.79 -3.48
CA ARG A 89 0.48 11.16 -3.64
C ARG A 89 -0.32 11.86 -4.73
N ALA A 90 -1.28 11.15 -5.29
CA ALA A 90 -2.24 11.74 -6.22
C ALA A 90 -3.02 12.88 -5.54
N GLY A 91 -3.29 13.92 -6.31
CA GLY A 91 -4.00 15.11 -5.83
C GLY A 91 -3.11 16.13 -5.15
N GLU A 92 -3.71 17.28 -4.84
CA GLU A 92 -3.04 18.42 -4.22
C GLU A 92 -4.01 19.13 -3.27
N TYR A 93 -3.48 19.90 -2.33
CA TYR A 93 -4.26 20.84 -1.51
C TYR A 93 -4.35 22.18 -2.24
N GLU A 94 -5.55 22.73 -2.35
CA GLU A 94 -5.82 23.97 -3.07
C GLU A 94 -6.32 25.07 -2.10
N PRO A 95 -5.50 25.63 -1.20
CA PRO A 95 -5.92 26.59 -0.17
C PRO A 95 -6.52 27.88 -0.74
N TRP A 96 -6.19 28.23 -1.99
CA TRP A 96 -6.81 29.38 -2.68
C TRP A 96 -8.29 29.22 -2.96
N ARG A 97 -8.89 28.05 -2.74
CA ARG A 97 -10.35 27.82 -2.86
C ARG A 97 -11.14 28.32 -1.67
N GLY A 98 -10.46 28.61 -0.56
CA GLY A 98 -11.07 29.10 0.68
C GLY A 98 -10.84 28.16 1.86
N PRO A 99 -11.07 28.63 3.09
CA PRO A 99 -10.72 27.91 4.32
C PRO A 99 -11.34 26.51 4.44
N ASP A 100 -12.53 26.29 3.84
CA ASP A 100 -13.21 24.99 3.87
C ASP A 100 -12.49 23.91 3.05
N PHE A 101 -11.49 24.28 2.24
CA PHE A 101 -10.74 23.39 1.37
C PHE A 101 -9.28 23.18 1.81
N ASP A 102 -8.84 23.83 2.88
CA ASP A 102 -7.44 23.76 3.33
C ASP A 102 -7.00 22.32 3.63
N ASP A 103 -7.89 21.50 4.17
CA ASP A 103 -7.63 20.10 4.53
C ASP A 103 -8.15 19.08 3.49
N VAL A 104 -8.71 19.56 2.39
CA VAL A 104 -9.32 18.70 1.37
C VAL A 104 -8.32 18.44 0.24
N ARG A 105 -7.93 17.19 0.07
CA ARG A 105 -7.10 16.77 -1.06
C ARG A 105 -7.96 16.68 -2.32
N ILE A 106 -7.64 17.50 -3.30
CA ILE A 106 -8.35 17.58 -4.58
C ILE A 106 -7.63 16.69 -5.60
N ILE A 107 -8.34 15.69 -6.12
CA ILE A 107 -7.83 14.80 -7.16
C ILE A 107 -8.17 15.37 -8.53
N LYS A 108 -7.14 15.66 -9.34
CA LYS A 108 -7.23 16.13 -10.73
C LYS A 108 -6.15 15.48 -11.57
N ASP A 109 -6.37 15.40 -12.87
CA ASP A 109 -5.42 14.87 -13.87
C ASP A 109 -4.05 15.56 -13.85
N ILE A 110 -4.02 16.86 -13.51
CA ILE A 110 -2.79 17.66 -13.38
C ILE A 110 -1.96 17.33 -12.12
N TYR A 111 -2.48 16.53 -11.20
CA TYR A 111 -1.80 16.14 -9.96
C TYR A 111 -1.56 14.62 -9.88
N PRO A 112 -0.77 14.05 -10.80
CA PRO A 112 -0.53 12.61 -10.84
C PRO A 112 0.32 12.13 -9.65
N PRO A 113 0.15 10.85 -9.24
CA PRO A 113 1.02 10.23 -8.26
C PRO A 113 2.42 10.04 -8.81
N ARG A 114 3.44 10.08 -7.94
CA ARG A 114 4.84 9.88 -8.28
C ARG A 114 5.54 9.08 -7.20
N ILE A 115 6.37 8.11 -7.62
CA ILE A 115 7.26 7.36 -6.72
C ILE A 115 8.62 7.25 -7.41
N ASP A 116 9.66 7.78 -6.77
CA ASP A 116 11.04 7.59 -7.17
C ASP A 116 11.66 6.56 -6.23
N LEU A 117 12.36 5.59 -6.78
CA LEU A 117 12.97 4.53 -6.01
C LEU A 117 14.24 3.99 -6.66
N ASP A 118 15.11 3.45 -5.82
CA ASP A 118 16.23 2.61 -6.20
C ASP A 118 15.91 1.17 -5.80
N PHE A 119 16.40 0.20 -6.57
CA PHE A 119 16.20 -1.20 -6.26
C PHE A 119 17.45 -2.03 -6.55
N THR A 120 17.60 -3.13 -5.79
CA THR A 120 18.62 -4.15 -6.04
C THR A 120 18.01 -5.54 -5.89
N LEU A 121 18.04 -6.31 -6.98
CA LEU A 121 17.61 -7.71 -7.04
C LEU A 121 18.81 -8.63 -6.86
N TYR A 122 18.73 -9.53 -5.90
CA TYR A 122 19.74 -10.55 -5.62
C TYR A 122 19.25 -11.94 -6.01
N GLY A 123 20.18 -12.76 -6.49
CA GLY A 123 19.96 -14.18 -6.72
C GLY A 123 20.00 -14.99 -5.41
N ALA A 124 19.66 -16.27 -5.51
CA ALA A 124 19.74 -17.21 -4.39
C ALA A 124 21.17 -17.40 -3.84
N ASP A 125 22.18 -17.11 -4.64
CA ASP A 125 23.60 -17.11 -4.26
C ASP A 125 24.07 -15.78 -3.63
N GLY A 126 23.16 -14.83 -3.44
CA GLY A 126 23.42 -13.51 -2.88
C GLY A 126 24.06 -12.52 -3.85
N LYS A 127 24.33 -12.90 -5.11
CA LYS A 127 24.87 -11.97 -6.10
C LYS A 127 23.81 -11.03 -6.63
N VAL A 128 24.22 -9.82 -6.97
CA VAL A 128 23.35 -8.84 -7.62
C VAL A 128 23.05 -9.31 -9.05
N LEU A 129 21.77 -9.53 -9.32
CA LEU A 129 21.28 -9.87 -10.66
C LEU A 129 20.92 -8.60 -11.44
N ARG A 130 20.38 -7.60 -10.76
CA ARG A 130 19.95 -6.33 -11.34
C ARG A 130 19.87 -5.26 -10.28
N GLY A 131 20.09 -4.01 -10.67
CA GLY A 131 19.86 -2.83 -9.86
C GLY A 131 19.62 -1.61 -10.73
N GLY A 132 19.05 -0.58 -10.16
CA GLY A 132 18.82 0.67 -10.87
C GLY A 132 17.78 1.55 -10.20
N SER A 133 17.59 2.73 -10.77
CA SER A 133 16.60 3.70 -10.32
C SER A 133 15.35 3.65 -11.20
N ARG A 134 14.19 3.95 -10.60
CA ARG A 134 12.91 4.09 -11.30
C ARG A 134 12.21 5.37 -10.87
N LYS A 135 11.61 6.03 -11.86
CA LYS A 135 10.72 7.17 -11.67
C LYS A 135 9.34 6.77 -12.14
N LEU A 136 8.53 6.27 -11.22
CA LEU A 136 7.19 5.81 -11.52
C LEU A 136 6.26 7.00 -11.66
N ARG A 137 5.57 7.06 -12.79
CA ARG A 137 4.63 8.14 -13.16
C ARG A 137 3.48 7.55 -13.95
N ASP A 138 2.28 8.01 -13.68
CA ASP A 138 1.11 7.73 -14.52
C ASP A 138 0.31 9.02 -14.72
N LEU A 139 0.33 9.55 -15.94
CA LEU A 139 -0.41 10.76 -16.30
C LEU A 139 -1.89 10.45 -16.62
N ALA A 140 -2.23 9.19 -16.81
CA ALA A 140 -3.59 8.72 -17.08
C ALA A 140 -4.24 8.04 -15.85
N PHE A 141 -3.70 8.23 -14.67
CA PHE A 141 -4.02 7.54 -13.42
C PHE A 141 -5.50 7.55 -13.01
N LEU A 142 -6.29 8.48 -13.57
CA LEU A 142 -7.74 8.51 -13.34
C LEU A 142 -8.52 7.49 -14.19
N ASN A 143 -7.89 6.93 -15.25
CA ASN A 143 -8.57 6.10 -16.24
C ASN A 143 -8.42 4.60 -15.99
N ASP A 144 -7.34 4.19 -15.33
CA ASP A 144 -7.03 2.76 -15.10
C ASP A 144 -6.54 2.55 -13.66
N ILE A 145 -7.46 2.17 -12.78
CA ILE A 145 -7.17 1.92 -11.38
C ILE A 145 -7.28 0.43 -11.12
N SER A 146 -6.14 -0.20 -10.84
CA SER A 146 -6.05 -1.64 -10.54
C SER A 146 -6.34 -1.99 -9.06
N VAL A 147 -6.77 -1.02 -8.25
CA VAL A 147 -7.00 -1.14 -6.80
C VAL A 147 -8.40 -0.62 -6.46
N PRO A 148 -9.12 -1.21 -5.47
CA PRO A 148 -10.46 -0.77 -5.09
C PRO A 148 -10.57 0.73 -4.78
N ASP A 149 -11.69 1.34 -5.17
CA ASP A 149 -11.93 2.79 -5.04
C ASP A 149 -11.88 3.32 -3.60
N GLN A 150 -12.17 2.49 -2.61
CA GLN A 150 -12.13 2.88 -1.20
C GLN A 150 -10.71 2.90 -0.62
N ASP A 151 -9.70 2.42 -1.34
CA ASP A 151 -8.31 2.46 -0.86
C ASP A 151 -7.74 3.88 -1.00
N PRO A 152 -7.34 4.53 0.10
CA PRO A 152 -6.80 5.89 0.05
C PRO A 152 -5.46 5.99 -0.69
N LEU A 153 -4.80 4.85 -0.96
CA LEU A 153 -3.53 4.75 -1.68
C LEU A 153 -3.68 4.07 -3.05
N ARG A 154 -4.90 4.02 -3.59
CA ARG A 154 -5.18 3.27 -4.82
C ARG A 154 -4.32 3.69 -6.01
N TYR A 155 -4.01 4.96 -6.14
CA TYR A 155 -3.22 5.49 -7.25
C TYR A 155 -1.73 5.13 -7.12
N GLU A 156 -1.17 5.27 -5.94
CA GLU A 156 0.21 4.88 -5.63
C GLU A 156 0.40 3.37 -5.75
N LYS A 157 -0.58 2.59 -5.29
CA LYS A 157 -0.59 1.13 -5.42
C LYS A 157 -0.71 0.68 -6.88
N SER A 158 -1.46 1.41 -7.71
CA SER A 158 -1.53 1.15 -9.15
C SER A 158 -0.18 1.36 -9.82
N LEU A 159 0.55 2.45 -9.51
CA LEU A 159 1.93 2.64 -10.00
C LEU A 159 2.84 1.46 -9.65
N ILE A 160 2.77 0.96 -8.42
CA ILE A 160 3.56 -0.21 -7.99
C ILE A 160 3.16 -1.46 -8.76
N ASN A 161 1.86 -1.69 -8.95
CA ASN A 161 1.38 -2.82 -9.74
C ASN A 161 1.91 -2.79 -11.18
N ASP A 162 1.89 -1.64 -11.82
CA ASP A 162 2.37 -1.47 -13.19
C ASP A 162 3.88 -1.69 -13.32
N TRP A 163 4.65 -1.19 -12.35
CA TRP A 163 6.08 -1.45 -12.30
C TRP A 163 6.39 -2.94 -12.16
N LEU A 164 5.71 -3.62 -11.23
CA LEU A 164 5.96 -5.02 -10.92
C LEU A 164 5.34 -5.99 -11.93
N ARG A 165 4.37 -5.56 -12.74
CA ARG A 165 3.60 -6.40 -13.68
C ARG A 165 4.48 -7.18 -14.67
N LYS A 166 5.63 -6.63 -15.04
CA LYS A 166 6.54 -7.25 -15.99
C LYS A 166 7.45 -8.33 -15.36
N GLY A 167 7.34 -8.54 -14.05
CA GLY A 167 8.12 -9.51 -13.30
C GLY A 167 9.55 -9.08 -12.98
N ALA A 168 10.22 -9.83 -12.10
CA ALA A 168 11.56 -9.52 -11.57
C ALA A 168 12.63 -9.32 -12.65
N GLY A 169 12.55 -10.02 -13.77
CA GLY A 169 13.48 -9.88 -14.88
C GLY A 169 13.39 -8.55 -15.64
N LYS A 170 12.40 -7.69 -15.34
CA LYS A 170 12.17 -6.41 -16.02
C LYS A 170 12.00 -5.22 -15.08
N LEU A 171 12.38 -5.39 -13.81
CA LEU A 171 12.44 -4.31 -12.84
C LEU A 171 13.31 -3.15 -13.31
#